data_6b5a11871a64409a97641d7a2f840555
#
_entry.id   6b5a11871a64409a97641d7a2f840555
#
_cell.length_a   1.000
_cell.length_b   1.000
_cell.length_c   1.000
_cell.angle_alpha   90.00
_cell.angle_beta   90.00
_cell.angle_gamma   90.00
#
_symmetry.space_group_name_H-M   'P 1'
#
loop_
_entity.id
_entity.type
_entity.pdbx_description
1 polymer ?
#
loop_
_entity_poly.entity_id
_entity_poly.type
_entity_poly.pdbx_seq_one_letter_code
_entity_poly.pdbx_strand_id
1 'polypeptide(L)'
;MDIYVYDFLDKRQIEDIKLLVDERKNYENSSLEFPYDDKDSVFVLIYDNDMLLFCMAFSFINTGSYELIFFSLPKEDEKELFKAALDRLRLYMREALSVSFAEILLLSDTDSGTKLAKELDFPLFNKEFYLYYDYEGFRTYDNKIYSNISFDLGDFITYHISDERKGYKNFLKFNITKFSEDTFYLYGFYVKERYRNKKNAKKALPYILQLLYKGGVKKILLQVSGFNKPALSLYKGFGFKTYQEISYYKVKD
;
A
#
# COMPACT_ATOMS: atom_id res chain seq x y z
N MET A 1 -33.70 -3.73 -1.91
CA MET A 1 -32.26 -3.83 -1.56
C MET A 1 -32.13 -4.13 -0.08
N ASP A 2 -31.38 -5.16 0.27
CA ASP A 2 -31.17 -5.61 1.63
C ASP A 2 -29.70 -5.37 2.02
N ILE A 3 -29.46 -4.83 3.22
CA ILE A 3 -28.12 -4.47 3.70
C ILE A 3 -27.80 -5.31 4.93
N TYR A 4 -26.74 -6.09 4.83
CA TYR A 4 -26.29 -6.99 5.87
C TYR A 4 -24.90 -6.59 6.39
N VAL A 5 -24.68 -6.85 7.68
CA VAL A 5 -23.37 -6.67 8.32
C VAL A 5 -22.91 -8.00 8.91
N TYR A 6 -21.65 -8.35 8.68
CA TYR A 6 -21.09 -9.63 9.08
C TYR A 6 -19.70 -9.44 9.72
N ASP A 7 -19.43 -10.22 10.77
CA ASP A 7 -18.08 -10.34 11.38
C ASP A 7 -17.24 -11.43 10.70
N PHE A 8 -17.86 -12.29 9.94
CA PHE A 8 -17.22 -13.32 9.13
C PHE A 8 -18.07 -13.63 7.90
N LEU A 9 -17.43 -14.10 6.86
CA LEU A 9 -18.07 -14.44 5.59
C LEU A 9 -18.16 -15.95 5.43
N ASP A 10 -19.33 -16.45 5.02
CA ASP A 10 -19.50 -17.84 4.62
C ASP A 10 -18.98 -18.07 3.18
N LYS A 11 -18.96 -19.33 2.75
CA LYS A 11 -18.45 -19.71 1.40
C LYS A 11 -19.23 -19.05 0.28
N ARG A 12 -20.57 -18.96 0.39
CA ARG A 12 -21.41 -18.34 -0.66
C ARG A 12 -21.11 -16.84 -0.76
N GLN A 13 -21.06 -16.15 0.36
CA GLN A 13 -20.73 -14.72 0.41
C GLN A 13 -19.35 -14.43 -0.19
N ILE A 14 -18.34 -15.25 0.12
CA ILE A 14 -16.99 -15.13 -0.47
C ILE A 14 -17.04 -15.31 -1.98
N GLU A 15 -17.82 -16.28 -2.48
CA GLU A 15 -17.98 -16.50 -3.93
C GLU A 15 -18.68 -15.32 -4.60
N ASP A 16 -19.77 -14.82 -4.03
CA ASP A 16 -20.49 -13.63 -4.53
C ASP A 16 -19.57 -12.39 -4.58
N ILE A 17 -18.79 -12.16 -3.52
CA ILE A 17 -17.82 -11.05 -3.47
C ILE A 17 -16.73 -11.21 -4.53
N LYS A 18 -16.17 -12.41 -4.70
CA LYS A 18 -15.15 -12.65 -5.74
C LYS A 18 -15.66 -12.32 -7.12
N LEU A 19 -16.88 -12.76 -7.45
CA LEU A 19 -17.50 -12.46 -8.75
C LEU A 19 -17.67 -10.94 -8.95
N LEU A 20 -18.18 -10.24 -7.94
CA LEU A 20 -18.35 -8.78 -7.99
C LEU A 20 -17.00 -8.06 -8.13
N VAL A 21 -16.00 -8.45 -7.33
CA VAL A 21 -14.65 -7.85 -7.38
C VAL A 21 -13.99 -8.08 -8.73
N ASP A 22 -14.10 -9.28 -9.29
CA ASP A 22 -13.55 -9.61 -10.62
C ASP A 22 -14.24 -8.80 -11.72
N GLU A 23 -15.58 -8.68 -11.68
CA GLU A 23 -16.33 -7.87 -12.63
C GLU A 23 -15.91 -6.39 -12.54
N ARG A 24 -15.79 -5.86 -11.32
CA ARG A 24 -15.33 -4.48 -11.11
C ARG A 24 -13.91 -4.26 -11.59
N LYS A 25 -12.97 -5.16 -11.29
CA LYS A 25 -11.58 -5.07 -11.74
C LYS A 25 -11.42 -5.15 -13.25
N ASN A 26 -12.30 -5.90 -13.93
CA ASN A 26 -12.35 -5.93 -15.39
C ASN A 26 -12.88 -4.62 -16.00
N TYR A 27 -13.76 -3.93 -15.30
CA TYR A 27 -14.31 -2.65 -15.75
C TYR A 27 -13.36 -1.47 -15.48
N GLU A 28 -12.70 -1.48 -14.32
CA GLU A 28 -11.80 -0.42 -13.86
C GLU A 28 -10.56 -1.06 -13.23
N ASN A 29 -9.39 -0.75 -13.73
CA ASN A 29 -8.15 -1.39 -13.32
C ASN A 29 -7.79 -1.08 -11.86
N SER A 30 -8.29 -1.88 -10.92
CA SER A 30 -7.96 -1.82 -9.49
C SER A 30 -7.02 -2.95 -9.09
N SER A 31 -6.04 -2.63 -8.27
CA SER A 31 -5.11 -3.58 -7.66
C SER A 31 -5.40 -3.83 -6.17
N LEU A 32 -6.44 -3.16 -5.62
CA LEU A 32 -6.86 -3.42 -4.24
C LEU A 32 -7.39 -4.86 -4.11
N GLU A 33 -7.01 -5.52 -3.04
CA GLU A 33 -7.51 -6.85 -2.69
C GLU A 33 -8.57 -6.74 -1.61
N PHE A 34 -9.69 -7.48 -1.77
CA PHE A 34 -10.71 -7.54 -0.74
C PHE A 34 -10.28 -8.54 0.35
N PRO A 35 -10.31 -8.17 1.63
CA PRO A 35 -9.75 -8.99 2.72
C PRO A 35 -10.73 -10.07 3.21
N TYR A 36 -11.03 -11.08 2.38
CA TYR A 36 -12.05 -12.13 2.66
C TYR A 36 -11.80 -12.91 3.96
N ASP A 37 -10.54 -13.13 4.32
CA ASP A 37 -10.12 -14.00 5.41
C ASP A 37 -9.67 -13.22 6.65
N ASP A 38 -9.82 -11.89 6.65
CA ASP A 38 -9.40 -11.05 7.77
C ASP A 38 -10.42 -11.18 8.92
N LYS A 39 -9.95 -11.72 10.03
CA LYS A 39 -10.78 -12.00 11.23
C LYS A 39 -11.07 -10.74 12.05
N ASP A 40 -10.34 -9.67 11.80
CA ASP A 40 -10.49 -8.39 12.50
C ASP A 40 -11.28 -7.38 11.66
N SER A 41 -11.87 -7.84 10.55
CA SER A 41 -12.70 -7.02 9.66
C SER A 41 -14.18 -7.23 9.87
N VAL A 42 -14.94 -6.14 9.65
CA VAL A 42 -16.41 -6.16 9.54
C VAL A 42 -16.77 -5.93 8.08
N PHE A 43 -17.74 -6.71 7.57
CA PHE A 43 -18.14 -6.69 6.18
C PHE A 43 -19.57 -6.16 6.04
N VAL A 44 -19.80 -5.29 5.06
CA VAL A 44 -21.14 -4.84 4.69
C VAL A 44 -21.43 -5.28 3.26
N LEU A 45 -22.53 -6.02 3.08
CA LEU A 45 -22.98 -6.52 1.78
C LEU A 45 -24.36 -5.95 1.46
N ILE A 46 -24.56 -5.49 0.23
CA ILE A 46 -25.84 -5.01 -0.27
C ILE A 46 -26.29 -5.91 -1.42
N TYR A 47 -27.44 -6.53 -1.23
CA TYR A 47 -28.09 -7.37 -2.23
C TYR A 47 -29.34 -6.72 -2.79
N ASP A 48 -29.62 -6.95 -4.07
CA ASP A 48 -30.94 -6.78 -4.65
C ASP A 48 -31.45 -8.15 -5.11
N ASN A 49 -32.50 -8.65 -4.47
CA ASN A 49 -32.91 -10.04 -4.53
C ASN A 49 -31.73 -10.96 -4.14
N ASP A 50 -31.23 -11.80 -5.04
CA ASP A 50 -30.08 -12.68 -4.76
C ASP A 50 -28.76 -12.18 -5.38
N MET A 51 -28.73 -10.99 -5.97
CA MET A 51 -27.58 -10.43 -6.65
C MET A 51 -26.83 -9.45 -5.73
N LEU A 52 -25.54 -9.69 -5.50
CA LEU A 52 -24.67 -8.79 -4.75
C LEU A 52 -24.34 -7.57 -5.61
N LEU A 53 -24.75 -6.37 -5.15
CA LEU A 53 -24.49 -5.09 -5.82
C LEU A 53 -23.26 -4.36 -5.29
N PHE A 54 -22.96 -4.56 -4.01
CA PHE A 54 -21.94 -3.80 -3.30
C PHE A 54 -21.36 -4.62 -2.14
N CYS A 55 -20.04 -4.55 -1.96
CA CYS A 55 -19.37 -5.07 -0.78
C CYS A 55 -18.37 -4.05 -0.22
N MET A 56 -18.27 -4.01 1.10
CA MET A 56 -17.36 -3.15 1.84
C MET A 56 -16.69 -3.96 2.94
N ALA A 57 -15.40 -3.80 3.11
CA ALA A 57 -14.64 -4.32 4.25
C ALA A 57 -14.11 -3.14 5.08
N PHE A 58 -14.29 -3.26 6.39
CA PHE A 58 -13.84 -2.31 7.38
C PHE A 58 -12.84 -3.03 8.29
N SER A 59 -11.56 -2.78 8.08
CA SER A 59 -10.45 -3.52 8.66
C SER A 59 -9.73 -2.70 9.73
N PHE A 60 -9.44 -3.32 10.88
CA PHE A 60 -8.64 -2.73 11.94
C PHE A 60 -7.16 -2.69 11.54
N ILE A 61 -6.49 -1.53 11.67
CA ILE A 61 -5.05 -1.39 11.41
C ILE A 61 -4.28 -1.28 12.72
N ASN A 62 -4.71 -0.37 13.58
CA ASN A 62 -4.09 -0.13 14.88
C ASN A 62 -5.07 0.60 15.80
N THR A 63 -4.70 0.82 17.06
CA THR A 63 -5.57 1.45 18.05
C THR A 63 -6.13 2.78 17.55
N GLY A 64 -7.39 2.77 17.14
CA GLY A 64 -8.17 3.94 16.73
C GLY A 64 -8.13 4.26 15.24
N SER A 65 -7.51 3.42 14.38
CA SER A 65 -7.47 3.63 12.92
C SER A 65 -8.00 2.41 12.18
N TYR A 66 -8.84 2.66 11.18
CA TYR A 66 -9.48 1.62 10.35
C TYR A 66 -9.30 1.96 8.88
N GLU A 67 -9.12 0.91 8.05
CA GLU A 67 -9.17 1.02 6.59
C GLU A 67 -10.51 0.54 6.07
N LEU A 68 -10.99 1.19 5.02
CA LEU A 68 -12.23 0.88 4.34
C LEU A 68 -11.92 0.65 2.87
N ILE A 69 -12.25 -0.54 2.39
CA ILE A 69 -12.18 -0.94 0.99
C ILE A 69 -13.58 -1.33 0.54
N PHE A 70 -13.98 -0.93 -0.65
CA PHE A 70 -15.26 -1.34 -1.21
C PHE A 70 -15.17 -1.64 -2.70
N PHE A 71 -16.12 -2.44 -3.18
CA PHE A 71 -16.38 -2.68 -4.59
C PHE A 71 -17.88 -2.65 -4.84
N SER A 72 -18.28 -2.17 -6.02
CA SER A 72 -19.66 -2.13 -6.48
C SER A 72 -19.75 -2.67 -7.89
N LEU A 73 -20.89 -3.21 -8.28
CA LEU A 73 -21.13 -3.52 -9.68
C LEU A 73 -21.00 -2.25 -10.53
N PRO A 74 -20.43 -2.35 -11.74
CA PRO A 74 -20.39 -1.25 -12.69
C PRO A 74 -21.80 -0.74 -13.02
N LYS A 75 -21.94 0.59 -13.19
CA LYS A 75 -23.19 1.28 -13.52
C LYS A 75 -24.23 1.41 -12.39
N GLU A 76 -24.00 0.86 -11.22
CA GLU A 76 -24.81 1.15 -10.05
C GLU A 76 -24.55 2.56 -9.51
N ASP A 77 -25.48 3.10 -8.72
CA ASP A 77 -25.25 4.37 -8.01
C ASP A 77 -24.30 4.13 -6.83
N GLU A 78 -23.02 4.10 -7.13
CA GLU A 78 -21.94 3.82 -6.18
C GLU A 78 -22.00 4.74 -4.95
N LYS A 79 -22.39 6.01 -5.13
CA LYS A 79 -22.48 6.97 -4.04
C LYS A 79 -23.60 6.64 -3.06
N GLU A 80 -24.76 6.29 -3.56
CA GLU A 80 -25.91 5.93 -2.71
C GLU A 80 -25.67 4.57 -2.02
N LEU A 81 -25.12 3.59 -2.72
CA LEU A 81 -24.74 2.30 -2.12
C LEU A 81 -23.68 2.48 -1.03
N PHE A 82 -22.65 3.29 -1.28
CA PHE A 82 -21.60 3.58 -0.31
C PHE A 82 -22.15 4.25 0.95
N LYS A 83 -23.00 5.27 0.82
CA LYS A 83 -23.63 5.93 1.95
C LYS A 83 -24.48 4.97 2.77
N ALA A 84 -25.34 4.20 2.11
CA ALA A 84 -26.19 3.23 2.78
C ALA A 84 -25.37 2.18 3.55
N ALA A 85 -24.29 1.67 2.96
CA ALA A 85 -23.36 0.76 3.61
C ALA A 85 -22.65 1.41 4.82
N LEU A 86 -22.16 2.64 4.66
CA LEU A 86 -21.48 3.37 5.73
C LEU A 86 -22.39 3.67 6.91
N ASP A 87 -23.63 4.08 6.65
CA ASP A 87 -24.63 4.36 7.69
C ASP A 87 -24.98 3.07 8.45
N ARG A 88 -25.12 1.95 7.73
CA ARG A 88 -25.38 0.65 8.35
C ARG A 88 -24.20 0.16 9.19
N LEU A 89 -22.97 0.34 8.69
CA LEU A 89 -21.75 0.05 9.44
C LEU A 89 -21.67 0.87 10.72
N ARG A 90 -21.94 2.17 10.64
CA ARG A 90 -21.92 3.08 11.80
C ARG A 90 -22.93 2.66 12.88
N LEU A 91 -24.12 2.28 12.47
CA LEU A 91 -25.14 1.78 13.39
C LEU A 91 -24.65 0.52 14.11
N TYR A 92 -24.17 -0.46 13.35
CA TYR A 92 -23.62 -1.70 13.89
C TYR A 92 -22.49 -1.45 14.90
N MET A 93 -21.53 -0.58 14.55
CA MET A 93 -20.39 -0.28 15.40
C MET A 93 -20.79 0.38 16.73
N ARG A 94 -21.81 1.24 16.72
CA ARG A 94 -22.35 1.86 17.94
C ARG A 94 -23.02 0.83 18.85
N GLU A 95 -23.81 -0.07 18.27
CA GLU A 95 -24.61 -1.05 19.00
C GLU A 95 -23.77 -2.22 19.51
N ALA A 96 -22.87 -2.76 18.67
CA ALA A 96 -22.12 -3.99 18.97
C ALA A 96 -20.79 -3.76 19.69
N LEU A 97 -20.05 -2.70 19.35
CA LEU A 97 -18.67 -2.54 19.77
C LEU A 97 -18.44 -1.38 20.74
N SER A 98 -19.42 -0.50 20.97
CA SER A 98 -19.29 0.70 21.83
C SER A 98 -18.04 1.54 21.52
N VAL A 99 -17.56 1.50 20.29
CA VAL A 99 -16.33 2.18 19.84
C VAL A 99 -16.69 3.56 19.29
N SER A 100 -16.08 4.59 19.85
CA SER A 100 -16.01 5.89 19.20
C SER A 100 -14.88 5.85 18.17
N PHE A 101 -15.20 6.15 16.92
CA PHE A 101 -14.22 6.14 15.82
C PHE A 101 -13.16 7.22 16.03
N ALA A 102 -11.90 6.85 15.97
CA ALA A 102 -10.83 7.83 15.94
C ALA A 102 -10.53 8.25 14.49
N GLU A 103 -10.39 7.30 13.57
CA GLU A 103 -10.06 7.62 12.18
C GLU A 103 -10.46 6.48 11.23
N ILE A 104 -11.20 6.81 10.17
CA ILE A 104 -11.55 5.88 9.09
C ILE A 104 -10.90 6.40 7.81
N LEU A 105 -10.13 5.55 7.13
CA LEU A 105 -9.45 5.85 5.89
C LEU A 105 -10.05 5.03 4.75
N LEU A 106 -10.72 5.68 3.81
CA LEU A 106 -11.16 5.07 2.56
C LEU A 106 -9.96 4.92 1.61
N LEU A 107 -9.70 3.70 1.17
CA LEU A 107 -8.67 3.38 0.19
C LEU A 107 -9.23 3.43 -1.23
N SER A 108 -8.49 4.03 -2.14
CA SER A 108 -8.82 4.04 -3.57
C SER A 108 -7.56 4.04 -4.43
N ASP A 109 -7.56 3.21 -5.46
CA ASP A 109 -6.55 3.20 -6.53
C ASP A 109 -7.19 3.42 -7.92
N THR A 110 -8.47 3.84 -7.96
CA THR A 110 -9.25 4.06 -9.18
C THR A 110 -9.75 5.50 -9.30
N ASP A 111 -10.14 5.87 -10.51
CA ASP A 111 -10.74 7.18 -10.78
C ASP A 111 -12.13 7.30 -10.16
N SER A 112 -12.93 6.22 -10.16
CA SER A 112 -14.27 6.23 -9.57
C SER A 112 -14.22 6.41 -8.05
N GLY A 113 -13.40 5.65 -7.35
CA GLY A 113 -13.23 5.81 -5.90
C GLY A 113 -12.67 7.19 -5.51
N THR A 114 -11.77 7.75 -6.34
CA THR A 114 -11.31 9.14 -6.19
C THR A 114 -12.44 10.16 -6.41
N LYS A 115 -13.31 9.93 -7.39
CA LYS A 115 -14.48 10.75 -7.65
C LYS A 115 -15.47 10.67 -6.50
N LEU A 116 -15.79 9.45 -6.03
CA LEU A 116 -16.65 9.23 -4.88
C LEU A 116 -16.16 9.99 -3.64
N ALA A 117 -14.88 9.88 -3.31
CA ALA A 117 -14.30 10.59 -2.18
C ALA A 117 -14.47 12.11 -2.29
N LYS A 118 -14.30 12.67 -3.49
CA LYS A 118 -14.52 14.11 -3.75
C LYS A 118 -16.00 14.50 -3.62
N GLU A 119 -16.92 13.69 -4.13
CA GLU A 119 -18.36 13.93 -4.06
C GLU A 119 -18.92 13.84 -2.64
N LEU A 120 -18.20 13.14 -1.75
CA LEU A 120 -18.50 13.02 -0.33
C LEU A 120 -17.68 13.99 0.54
N ASP A 121 -16.90 14.89 -0.09
CA ASP A 121 -16.03 15.84 0.61
C ASP A 121 -15.03 15.17 1.57
N PHE A 122 -14.55 13.97 1.25
CA PHE A 122 -13.54 13.30 2.02
C PHE A 122 -12.15 13.87 1.66
N PRO A 123 -11.44 14.50 2.60
CA PRO A 123 -10.14 15.06 2.32
C PRO A 123 -9.10 13.96 2.07
N LEU A 124 -8.22 14.19 1.10
CA LEU A 124 -7.07 13.33 0.88
C LEU A 124 -6.15 13.37 2.11
N PHE A 125 -5.95 12.24 2.75
CA PHE A 125 -5.10 12.06 3.92
C PHE A 125 -3.66 11.72 3.53
N ASN A 126 -3.47 10.74 2.62
CA ASN A 126 -2.16 10.30 2.15
C ASN A 126 -2.28 9.71 0.75
N LYS A 127 -1.11 9.54 0.10
CA LYS A 127 -0.93 8.68 -1.07
C LYS A 127 0.27 7.79 -0.85
N GLU A 128 0.14 6.53 -1.23
CA GLU A 128 1.24 5.58 -1.22
C GLU A 128 1.58 5.19 -2.66
N PHE A 129 2.86 5.26 -3.00
CA PHE A 129 3.39 4.86 -4.29
C PHE A 129 4.14 3.55 -4.15
N TYR A 130 3.72 2.55 -4.89
CA TYR A 130 4.41 1.28 -5.02
C TYR A 130 5.28 1.35 -6.27
N LEU A 131 6.58 1.26 -6.09
CA LEU A 131 7.58 1.41 -7.13
C LEU A 131 8.30 0.10 -7.35
N TYR A 132 8.71 -0.14 -8.61
CA TYR A 132 9.64 -1.19 -8.95
C TYR A 132 10.84 -0.66 -9.70
N TYR A 133 11.96 -1.34 -9.57
CA TYR A 133 13.16 -1.16 -10.36
C TYR A 133 13.52 -2.47 -11.04
N ASP A 134 13.70 -2.43 -12.35
CA ASP A 134 14.10 -3.54 -13.16
C ASP A 134 15.55 -3.40 -13.58
N TYR A 135 16.32 -4.48 -13.50
CA TYR A 135 17.73 -4.46 -13.87
C TYR A 135 17.96 -4.68 -15.37
N GLU A 136 16.91 -4.62 -16.20
CA GLU A 136 17.06 -4.71 -17.64
C GLU A 136 18.00 -3.60 -18.16
N GLY A 137 19.07 -4.02 -18.84
CA GLY A 137 20.10 -3.09 -19.33
C GLY A 137 20.99 -2.44 -18.25
N PHE A 138 20.91 -2.90 -17.00
CA PHE A 138 21.76 -2.37 -15.92
C PHE A 138 23.24 -2.57 -16.24
N ARG A 139 24.04 -1.50 -16.12
CA ARG A 139 25.50 -1.55 -16.27
C ARG A 139 26.15 -1.40 -14.91
N THR A 140 27.06 -2.31 -14.60
CA THR A 140 27.90 -2.21 -13.41
C THR A 140 28.99 -1.17 -13.62
N TYR A 141 29.34 -0.44 -12.57
CA TYR A 141 30.48 0.48 -12.56
C TYR A 141 31.39 0.16 -11.38
N ASP A 142 32.67 0.42 -11.54
CA ASP A 142 33.61 0.27 -10.43
C ASP A 142 33.37 1.41 -9.42
N ASN A 143 32.91 1.06 -8.24
CA ASN A 143 32.62 2.01 -7.17
C ASN A 143 33.25 1.55 -5.85
N LYS A 144 34.56 1.78 -5.75
CA LYS A 144 35.38 1.43 -4.56
C LYS A 144 35.22 2.40 -3.37
N ILE A 145 34.30 3.38 -3.48
CA ILE A 145 34.14 4.45 -2.49
C ILE A 145 33.33 4.00 -1.29
N TYR A 146 32.39 3.10 -1.54
CA TYR A 146 31.47 2.59 -0.52
C TYR A 146 31.82 1.19 -0.11
N SER A 147 31.67 0.90 1.18
CA SER A 147 31.67 -0.44 1.75
C SER A 147 30.34 -0.74 2.40
N ASN A 148 30.07 -2.02 2.63
CA ASN A 148 28.88 -2.46 3.32
C ASN A 148 29.19 -3.53 4.36
N ILE A 149 28.32 -3.60 5.37
CA ILE A 149 28.20 -4.72 6.30
C ILE A 149 26.73 -5.14 6.25
N SER A 150 26.48 -6.44 6.17
CA SER A 150 25.13 -6.99 6.17
C SER A 150 24.93 -7.92 7.36
N PHE A 151 23.70 -7.94 7.86
CA PHE A 151 23.23 -8.83 8.92
C PHE A 151 21.99 -9.55 8.40
N ASP A 152 22.10 -10.88 8.32
CA ASP A 152 20.96 -11.74 8.01
C ASP A 152 20.21 -12.02 9.32
N LEU A 153 18.94 -11.66 9.36
CA LEU A 153 18.06 -11.81 10.52
C LEU A 153 16.94 -12.85 10.27
N GLY A 154 17.11 -13.69 9.24
CA GLY A 154 16.13 -14.71 8.82
C GLY A 154 15.11 -14.16 7.85
N ASP A 155 14.15 -13.35 8.33
CA ASP A 155 13.07 -12.79 7.51
C ASP A 155 13.54 -11.65 6.59
N PHE A 156 14.65 -10.99 6.94
CA PHE A 156 15.22 -9.89 6.17
C PHE A 156 16.71 -9.71 6.38
N ILE A 157 17.36 -9.06 5.43
CA ILE A 157 18.77 -8.68 5.51
C ILE A 157 18.88 -7.18 5.70
N THR A 158 19.58 -6.76 6.75
CA THR A 158 19.91 -5.34 6.99
C THR A 158 21.29 -5.03 6.42
N TYR A 159 21.38 -3.97 5.63
CA TYR A 159 22.63 -3.43 5.10
C TYR A 159 22.97 -2.10 5.75
N HIS A 160 24.24 -1.94 6.12
CA HIS A 160 24.83 -0.67 6.53
C HIS A 160 25.89 -0.23 5.53
N ILE A 161 25.79 0.99 5.03
CA ILE A 161 26.68 1.55 4.02
C ILE A 161 27.60 2.60 4.67
N SER A 162 28.88 2.52 4.32
CA SER A 162 29.92 3.47 4.73
C SER A 162 30.51 4.18 3.50
N ASP A 163 30.95 5.43 3.66
CA ASP A 163 31.72 6.18 2.64
C ASP A 163 33.16 6.28 3.12
N GLU A 164 34.04 5.46 2.56
CA GLU A 164 35.44 5.33 2.99
C GLU A 164 36.24 6.62 2.77
N ARG A 165 35.96 7.37 1.69
CA ARG A 165 36.68 8.63 1.42
C ARG A 165 36.38 9.71 2.43
N LYS A 166 35.14 9.72 2.95
CA LYS A 166 34.69 10.73 3.92
C LYS A 166 34.82 10.28 5.37
N GLY A 167 35.17 9.00 5.59
CA GLY A 167 35.16 8.40 6.93
C GLY A 167 33.76 8.29 7.53
N TYR A 168 32.69 8.24 6.71
CA TYR A 168 31.31 8.14 7.19
C TYR A 168 30.96 6.68 7.46
N LYS A 169 31.15 6.21 8.68
CA LYS A 169 30.81 4.84 9.07
C LYS A 169 29.29 4.66 9.25
N ASN A 170 28.75 3.63 8.56
CA ASN A 170 27.34 3.23 8.64
C ASN A 170 26.39 4.44 8.53
N PHE A 171 26.64 5.31 7.54
CA PHE A 171 25.88 6.55 7.39
C PHE A 171 24.48 6.33 6.82
N LEU A 172 24.27 5.20 6.13
CA LEU A 172 23.02 4.79 5.53
C LEU A 172 22.73 3.34 5.90
N LYS A 173 21.47 3.01 6.15
CA LYS A 173 20.97 1.64 6.29
C LYS A 173 19.74 1.42 5.41
N PHE A 174 19.50 0.18 5.03
CA PHE A 174 18.26 -0.28 4.42
C PHE A 174 18.08 -1.78 4.69
N ASN A 175 16.87 -2.26 4.54
CA ASN A 175 16.53 -3.66 4.67
C ASN A 175 16.03 -4.18 3.32
N ILE A 176 16.25 -5.47 3.09
CA ILE A 176 15.61 -6.22 2.02
C ILE A 176 14.96 -7.48 2.57
N THR A 177 13.81 -7.85 2.05
CA THR A 177 13.19 -9.16 2.26
C THR A 177 12.89 -9.81 0.91
N LYS A 178 12.91 -11.13 0.86
CA LYS A 178 12.62 -11.87 -0.37
C LYS A 178 11.12 -11.83 -0.64
N PHE A 179 10.73 -11.41 -1.83
CA PHE A 179 9.33 -11.42 -2.29
C PHE A 179 9.06 -12.63 -3.20
N SER A 180 10.01 -12.93 -4.10
CA SER A 180 10.03 -14.13 -4.94
C SER A 180 11.48 -14.58 -5.18
N GLU A 181 11.73 -15.54 -6.08
CA GLU A 181 13.09 -16.09 -6.29
C GLU A 181 14.13 -15.02 -6.61
N ASP A 182 13.79 -14.02 -7.42
CA ASP A 182 14.71 -12.98 -7.92
C ASP A 182 14.19 -11.54 -7.66
N THR A 183 13.07 -11.40 -6.94
CA THR A 183 12.45 -10.12 -6.58
C THR A 183 12.53 -9.89 -5.09
N PHE A 184 12.98 -8.70 -4.70
CA PHE A 184 13.14 -8.32 -3.30
C PHE A 184 12.40 -7.02 -2.99
N TYR A 185 11.88 -6.93 -1.78
CA TYR A 185 11.25 -5.73 -1.26
C TYR A 185 12.27 -4.94 -0.43
N LEU A 186 12.50 -3.68 -0.81
CA LEU A 186 13.42 -2.77 -0.13
C LEU A 186 12.64 -1.82 0.77
N TYR A 187 13.02 -1.75 2.04
CA TYR A 187 12.37 -0.89 3.02
C TYR A 187 13.36 -0.36 4.07
N GLY A 188 12.89 0.57 4.92
CA GLY A 188 13.72 1.12 5.97
C GLY A 188 14.95 1.88 5.47
N PHE A 189 14.90 2.43 4.22
CA PHE A 189 15.99 3.21 3.66
C PHE A 189 16.18 4.50 4.45
N TYR A 190 17.26 4.56 5.22
CA TYR A 190 17.48 5.61 6.18
C TYR A 190 18.91 6.16 6.13
N VAL A 191 19.04 7.45 5.93
CA VAL A 191 20.30 8.18 6.10
C VAL A 191 20.29 8.85 7.47
N LYS A 192 21.36 8.61 8.27
CA LYS A 192 21.51 9.25 9.59
C LYS A 192 21.44 10.76 9.45
N GLU A 193 20.76 11.42 10.37
CA GLU A 193 20.42 12.86 10.28
C GLU A 193 21.60 13.76 9.96
N ARG A 194 22.72 13.61 10.66
CA ARG A 194 23.95 14.38 10.45
C ARG A 194 24.52 14.30 9.02
N TYR A 195 24.05 13.33 8.21
CA TYR A 195 24.48 13.12 6.83
C TYR A 195 23.40 13.43 5.80
N ARG A 196 22.22 13.88 6.23
CA ARG A 196 21.13 14.30 5.34
C ARG A 196 21.46 15.62 4.63
N ASN A 197 20.68 15.97 3.63
CA ASN A 197 20.79 17.21 2.84
C ASN A 197 22.14 17.45 2.12
N LYS A 198 23.00 16.42 2.05
CA LYS A 198 24.32 16.45 1.42
C LYS A 198 24.39 15.57 0.15
N LYS A 199 23.22 15.23 -0.43
CA LYS A 199 23.06 14.34 -1.59
C LYS A 199 23.66 12.93 -1.37
N ASN A 200 23.90 12.51 -0.12
CA ASN A 200 24.53 11.23 0.19
C ASN A 200 23.68 10.04 -0.27
N ALA A 201 22.35 10.06 -0.09
CA ALA A 201 21.44 9.04 -0.62
C ALA A 201 21.57 8.91 -2.15
N LYS A 202 21.52 10.04 -2.88
CA LYS A 202 21.65 10.07 -4.33
C LYS A 202 22.98 9.49 -4.82
N LYS A 203 24.07 9.72 -4.08
CA LYS A 203 25.40 9.20 -4.44
C LYS A 203 25.56 7.72 -4.11
N ALA A 204 24.90 7.23 -3.05
CA ALA A 204 25.03 5.84 -2.61
C ALA A 204 24.06 4.88 -3.34
N LEU A 205 22.92 5.37 -3.83
CA LEU A 205 21.91 4.50 -4.45
C LEU A 205 22.44 3.68 -5.64
N PRO A 206 23.27 4.20 -6.57
CA PRO A 206 23.88 3.37 -7.62
C PRO A 206 24.72 2.22 -7.07
N TYR A 207 25.48 2.46 -5.99
CA TYR A 207 26.24 1.41 -5.34
C TYR A 207 25.32 0.34 -4.74
N ILE A 208 24.22 0.75 -4.09
CA ILE A 208 23.24 -0.16 -3.50
C ILE A 208 22.58 -1.01 -4.60
N LEU A 209 22.15 -0.40 -5.71
CA LEU A 209 21.59 -1.14 -6.83
C LEU A 209 22.59 -2.17 -7.37
N GLN A 210 23.86 -1.79 -7.53
CA GLN A 210 24.92 -2.71 -7.97
C GLN A 210 25.18 -3.82 -6.96
N LEU A 211 25.16 -3.53 -5.65
CA LEU A 211 25.32 -4.52 -4.60
C LEU A 211 24.24 -5.59 -4.68
N LEU A 212 22.99 -5.17 -4.79
CA LEU A 212 21.84 -6.08 -4.89
C LEU A 212 21.86 -6.88 -6.21
N TYR A 213 22.21 -6.25 -7.34
CA TYR A 213 22.37 -6.94 -8.62
C TYR A 213 23.43 -8.06 -8.55
N LYS A 214 24.60 -7.78 -7.95
CA LYS A 214 25.65 -8.79 -7.74
C LYS A 214 25.20 -9.91 -6.78
N GLY A 215 24.25 -9.63 -5.90
CA GLY A 215 23.60 -10.61 -5.04
C GLY A 215 22.50 -11.44 -5.72
N GLY A 216 22.30 -11.28 -7.04
CA GLY A 216 21.33 -12.05 -7.82
C GLY A 216 19.93 -11.42 -7.89
N VAL A 217 19.73 -10.23 -7.33
CA VAL A 217 18.43 -9.52 -7.40
C VAL A 217 18.20 -9.03 -8.83
N LYS A 218 17.05 -9.39 -9.43
CA LYS A 218 16.64 -8.93 -10.77
C LYS A 218 15.57 -7.84 -10.71
N LYS A 219 14.82 -7.77 -9.62
CA LYS A 219 13.76 -6.78 -9.43
C LYS A 219 13.71 -6.30 -7.98
N ILE A 220 13.55 -5.00 -7.81
CA ILE A 220 13.34 -4.39 -6.48
C ILE A 220 11.96 -3.79 -6.45
N LEU A 221 11.21 -4.09 -5.40
CA LEU A 221 9.95 -3.44 -5.05
C LEU A 221 10.17 -2.53 -3.85
N LEU A 222 9.48 -1.44 -3.77
CA LEU A 222 9.41 -0.59 -2.58
C LEU A 222 8.12 0.21 -2.54
N GLN A 223 7.76 0.66 -1.33
CA GLN A 223 6.66 1.56 -1.07
C GLN A 223 7.20 2.90 -0.55
N VAL A 224 6.59 3.98 -0.96
CA VAL A 224 6.98 5.33 -0.52
C VAL A 224 5.76 6.24 -0.41
N SER A 225 5.62 6.91 0.74
CA SER A 225 4.56 7.90 0.94
C SER A 225 4.71 9.10 0.00
N GLY A 226 3.61 9.58 -0.53
CA GLY A 226 3.54 10.78 -1.37
C GLY A 226 3.98 12.06 -0.63
N PHE A 227 3.93 12.07 0.69
CA PHE A 227 4.50 13.14 1.51
C PHE A 227 6.03 13.10 1.57
N ASN A 228 6.64 11.94 1.36
CA ASN A 228 8.09 11.81 1.28
C ASN A 228 8.62 12.15 -0.12
N LYS A 229 8.33 13.38 -0.56
CA LYS A 229 8.73 13.88 -1.89
C LYS A 229 10.23 13.74 -2.17
N PRO A 230 11.15 13.93 -1.19
CA PRO A 230 12.57 13.69 -1.43
C PRO A 230 12.89 12.24 -1.79
N ALA A 231 12.31 11.25 -1.11
CA ALA A 231 12.52 9.84 -1.44
C ALA A 231 11.87 9.46 -2.77
N LEU A 232 10.63 9.89 -3.01
CA LEU A 232 9.94 9.67 -4.27
C LEU A 232 10.73 10.22 -5.46
N SER A 233 11.24 11.46 -5.36
CA SER A 233 12.09 12.07 -6.38
C SER A 233 13.41 11.32 -6.55
N LEU A 234 14.02 10.84 -5.46
CA LEU A 234 15.22 10.04 -5.49
C LEU A 234 15.00 8.77 -6.33
N TYR A 235 14.01 7.96 -5.97
CA TYR A 235 13.76 6.68 -6.64
C TYR A 235 13.37 6.86 -8.11
N LYS A 236 12.42 7.76 -8.41
CA LYS A 236 12.02 8.06 -9.80
C LYS A 236 13.20 8.58 -10.63
N GLY A 237 14.06 9.39 -10.04
CA GLY A 237 15.28 9.91 -10.70
C GLY A 237 16.34 8.83 -11.00
N PHE A 238 16.24 7.66 -10.40
CA PHE A 238 17.08 6.50 -10.68
C PHE A 238 16.38 5.40 -11.51
N GLY A 239 15.21 5.70 -12.07
CA GLY A 239 14.52 4.79 -12.99
C GLY A 239 13.51 3.85 -12.33
N PHE A 240 13.22 4.04 -11.04
CA PHE A 240 12.08 3.33 -10.44
C PHE A 240 10.78 3.80 -11.09
N LYS A 241 9.94 2.85 -11.47
CA LYS A 241 8.64 3.07 -12.12
C LYS A 241 7.53 2.81 -11.10
N THR A 242 6.47 3.61 -11.14
CA THR A 242 5.25 3.35 -10.36
C THR A 242 4.45 2.25 -11.03
N TYR A 243 4.03 1.23 -10.28
CA TYR A 243 3.11 0.20 -10.76
C TYR A 243 1.76 0.24 -10.05
N GLN A 244 1.70 0.89 -8.88
CA GLN A 244 0.46 1.07 -8.14
C GLN A 244 0.53 2.40 -7.36
N GLU A 245 -0.61 3.07 -7.24
CA GLU A 245 -0.80 4.26 -6.41
C GLU A 245 -2.10 4.09 -5.62
N ILE A 246 -2.02 4.14 -4.29
CA ILE A 246 -3.19 4.09 -3.42
C ILE A 246 -3.38 5.45 -2.76
N SER A 247 -4.57 6.00 -2.87
CA SER A 247 -5.01 7.21 -2.19
C SER A 247 -5.81 6.84 -0.94
N TYR A 248 -5.54 7.50 0.16
CA TYR A 248 -6.22 7.36 1.44
C TYR A 248 -7.01 8.63 1.70
N TYR A 249 -8.33 8.51 1.84
CA TYR A 249 -9.23 9.63 2.10
C TYR A 249 -9.83 9.49 3.49
N LYS A 250 -9.81 10.58 4.26
CA LYS A 250 -10.40 10.57 5.61
C LYS A 250 -11.92 10.65 5.49
N VAL A 251 -12.61 9.59 5.94
CA VAL A 251 -14.07 9.56 6.02
C VAL A 251 -14.51 10.55 7.09
N LYS A 252 -15.47 11.42 6.73
CA LYS A 252 -16.09 12.37 7.67
C LYS A 252 -17.27 11.71 8.39
N ASP A 253 -17.57 12.18 9.59
CA ASP A 253 -18.75 11.80 10.37
C ASP A 253 -20.05 12.14 9.65
#